data_c0c9ac1fa051ad85b6065399739da184
#
_entry.id   c0c9ac1fa051ad85b6065399739da184
#
_cell.length_a   1.000
_cell.length_b   1.000
_cell.length_c   1.000
_cell.angle_alpha   90.00
_cell.angle_beta   90.00
_cell.angle_gamma   90.00
#
_symmetry.space_group_name_H-M   'P 1'
#
loop_
_entity.id
_entity.type
_entity.pdbx_description
1 polymer ?
#
loop_
_entity_poly.entity_id
_entity_poly.type
_entity_poly.pdbx_seq_one_letter_code
_entity_poly.pdbx_strand_id
1 'polypeptide(L)'
;MRVPPKPLLLVRLLLLLPKALAVLNIPEPHTTCGHLARRLLGYQRVGLTKASTAEDVTKAMESAFESVRAALPAVTAPSIVDIGCGIGIYHALISAHYSGKSQHFLVDRSANQIDAPETREHRHFAAHGGYHKSAKSVAFYSSEHCARTIAFDNGLDSTRWHWVNATEANVRALGTASTDVVMSLLSWGFHYPVATYAAAARAILRPRTGRLVMTLRANSGGDKTLEQEYGFKCARSVDGRELAASPQWYTVSCSVDT
;
A
#
# COMPACT_ATOMS: atom_id res chain seq x y z
N MET A 1 -5.23 60.05 13.37
CA MET A 1 -4.14 59.08 13.13
C MET A 1 -4.76 57.79 12.60
N ARG A 2 -4.57 57.46 11.34
CA ARG A 2 -5.06 56.22 10.73
C ARG A 2 -3.89 55.23 10.69
N VAL A 3 -4.08 54.06 11.32
CA VAL A 3 -3.14 52.95 11.28
C VAL A 3 -3.32 52.20 9.93
N PRO A 4 -2.27 51.95 9.16
CA PRO A 4 -2.40 51.21 7.92
C PRO A 4 -2.58 49.70 8.20
N PRO A 5 -3.30 48.93 7.35
CA PRO A 5 -3.50 47.50 7.53
C PRO A 5 -2.21 46.73 7.21
N LYS A 6 -1.91 45.74 8.02
CA LYS A 6 -0.76 44.86 7.86
C LYS A 6 -0.95 43.89 6.66
N PRO A 7 -0.03 43.84 5.70
CA PRO A 7 -0.07 42.82 4.62
C PRO A 7 0.68 41.58 5.09
N LEU A 8 0.04 40.65 5.79
CA LEU A 8 0.73 39.46 6.30
C LEU A 8 -0.07 38.15 6.16
N LEU A 9 -1.01 38.07 5.22
CA LEU A 9 -1.80 36.83 5.06
C LEU A 9 -1.70 36.14 3.68
N LEU A 10 -1.03 36.73 2.70
CA LEU A 10 -1.02 36.18 1.32
C LEU A 10 0.17 35.24 1.01
N VAL A 11 1.23 35.27 1.81
CA VAL A 11 2.45 34.47 1.49
C VAL A 11 2.37 33.02 1.96
N ARG A 12 1.47 32.66 2.87
CA ARG A 12 1.35 31.29 3.38
C ARG A 12 0.44 30.37 2.57
N LEU A 13 -0.35 30.88 1.64
CA LEU A 13 -1.28 30.05 0.85
C LEU A 13 -0.65 29.47 -0.43
N LEU A 14 0.49 30.00 -0.87
CA LEU A 14 1.18 29.53 -2.10
C LEU A 14 2.09 28.31 -1.88
N LEU A 15 2.31 27.89 -0.62
CA LEU A 15 3.17 26.71 -0.30
C LEU A 15 2.42 25.39 -0.14
N LEU A 16 1.10 25.38 -0.36
CA LEU A 16 0.23 24.21 -0.22
C LEU A 16 -0.33 23.68 -1.55
N LEU A 17 0.11 24.21 -2.68
CA LEU A 17 -0.17 23.52 -3.94
C LEU A 17 0.63 22.21 -3.92
N PRO A 18 -0.02 21.03 -4.03
CA PRO A 18 0.70 19.80 -4.20
C PRO A 18 1.60 20.01 -5.42
N LYS A 19 2.92 19.84 -5.24
CA LYS A 19 3.83 19.75 -6.39
C LYS A 19 3.19 18.70 -7.30
N ALA A 20 2.81 19.11 -8.52
CA ALA A 20 2.39 18.13 -9.52
C ALA A 20 3.47 17.04 -9.53
N LEU A 21 3.07 15.84 -9.21
CA LEU A 21 4.00 14.71 -9.22
C LEU A 21 4.55 14.63 -10.64
N ALA A 22 5.85 14.56 -10.77
CA ALA A 22 6.45 14.23 -12.05
C ALA A 22 5.82 12.92 -12.55
N VAL A 23 5.63 12.80 -13.86
CA VAL A 23 5.14 11.55 -14.45
C VAL A 23 5.98 10.39 -13.93
N LEU A 24 5.33 9.36 -13.41
CA LEU A 24 6.02 8.18 -12.92
C LEU A 24 6.82 7.54 -14.04
N ASN A 25 8.06 7.26 -13.78
CA ASN A 25 8.90 6.51 -14.70
C ASN A 25 8.51 5.02 -14.63
N ILE A 26 7.70 4.60 -15.59
CA ILE A 26 7.22 3.21 -15.70
C ILE A 26 7.97 2.57 -16.86
N PRO A 27 8.65 1.43 -16.65
CA PRO A 27 9.36 0.74 -17.69
C PRO A 27 8.51 0.46 -18.93
N GLU A 28 9.14 0.42 -20.11
CA GLU A 28 8.47 0.22 -21.39
C GLU A 28 7.58 -1.04 -21.40
N PRO A 29 6.43 -1.00 -22.10
CA PRO A 29 5.43 -2.08 -22.10
C PRO A 29 5.97 -3.47 -22.49
N HIS A 30 6.99 -3.51 -23.32
CA HIS A 30 7.60 -4.76 -23.81
C HIS A 30 8.60 -5.38 -22.82
N THR A 31 9.02 -4.63 -21.79
CA THR A 31 9.87 -5.17 -20.73
C THR A 31 9.05 -5.97 -19.71
N THR A 32 9.70 -6.90 -19.02
CA THR A 32 9.05 -7.68 -17.97
C THR A 32 8.41 -6.79 -16.91
N CYS A 33 9.12 -5.78 -16.43
CA CYS A 33 8.64 -4.88 -15.38
C CYS A 33 7.52 -3.96 -15.89
N GLY A 34 7.62 -3.46 -17.11
CA GLY A 34 6.58 -2.65 -17.73
C GLY A 34 5.29 -3.44 -17.97
N HIS A 35 5.42 -4.70 -18.39
CA HIS A 35 4.28 -5.60 -18.54
C HIS A 35 3.62 -5.90 -17.20
N LEU A 36 4.41 -6.20 -16.15
CA LEU A 36 3.91 -6.45 -14.80
C LEU A 36 3.18 -5.22 -14.23
N ALA A 37 3.76 -4.03 -14.38
CA ALA A 37 3.15 -2.78 -13.93
C ALA A 37 1.76 -2.58 -14.52
N ARG A 38 1.65 -2.65 -15.85
CA ARG A 38 0.37 -2.45 -16.54
C ARG A 38 -0.65 -3.55 -16.24
N ARG A 39 -0.20 -4.78 -16.06
CA ARG A 39 -1.05 -5.90 -15.69
C ARG A 39 -1.59 -5.75 -14.28
N LEU A 40 -0.77 -5.40 -13.30
CA LEU A 40 -1.18 -5.15 -11.92
C LEU A 40 -2.25 -4.06 -11.87
N LEU A 41 -2.02 -2.94 -12.54
CA LEU A 41 -2.93 -1.82 -12.58
C LEU A 41 -4.24 -2.14 -13.33
N GLY A 42 -4.18 -2.93 -14.39
CA GLY A 42 -5.36 -3.41 -15.10
C GLY A 42 -6.29 -4.24 -14.21
N TYR A 43 -5.73 -5.03 -13.28
CA TYR A 43 -6.53 -5.77 -12.29
C TYR A 43 -7.13 -4.88 -11.21
N GLN A 44 -6.50 -3.76 -10.88
CA GLN A 44 -7.04 -2.78 -9.96
C GLN A 44 -8.21 -1.97 -10.54
N ARG A 45 -8.67 -2.30 -11.76
CA ARG A 45 -9.79 -1.65 -12.47
C ARG A 45 -9.62 -0.16 -12.73
N VAL A 46 -8.41 0.29 -12.93
CA VAL A 46 -8.10 1.69 -13.27
C VAL A 46 -8.21 1.98 -14.78
N GLY A 47 -8.85 1.10 -15.54
CA GLY A 47 -9.07 1.32 -16.99
C GLY A 47 -7.83 1.22 -17.86
N LEU A 48 -6.70 0.77 -17.31
CA LEU A 48 -5.44 0.67 -18.03
C LEU A 48 -5.38 -0.57 -18.91
N THR A 49 -4.80 -0.41 -20.08
CA THR A 49 -4.52 -1.48 -21.05
C THR A 49 -3.01 -1.67 -21.21
N LYS A 50 -2.61 -2.68 -21.97
CA LYS A 50 -1.20 -2.89 -22.34
C LYS A 50 -0.61 -1.71 -23.13
N ALA A 51 -1.44 -0.92 -23.79
CA ALA A 51 -1.05 0.24 -24.59
C ALA A 51 -1.07 1.57 -23.79
N SER A 52 -1.46 1.54 -22.50
CA SER A 52 -1.51 2.74 -21.68
C SER A 52 -0.15 3.40 -21.55
N THR A 53 -0.12 4.72 -21.67
CA THR A 53 1.10 5.53 -21.54
C THR A 53 1.56 5.61 -20.08
N ALA A 54 2.77 6.11 -19.84
CA ALA A 54 3.24 6.39 -18.47
C ALA A 54 2.37 7.44 -17.77
N GLU A 55 1.86 8.44 -18.53
CA GLU A 55 0.92 9.44 -17.99
C GLU A 55 -0.41 8.83 -17.58
N ASP A 56 -0.97 7.90 -18.38
CA ASP A 56 -2.21 7.20 -18.02
C ASP A 56 -2.03 6.40 -16.73
N VAL A 57 -0.90 5.69 -16.63
CA VAL A 57 -0.52 4.95 -15.42
C VAL A 57 -0.38 5.89 -14.23
N THR A 58 0.33 7.00 -14.38
CA THR A 58 0.53 8.01 -13.32
C THR A 58 -0.80 8.55 -12.82
N LYS A 59 -1.67 9.01 -13.73
CA LYS A 59 -3.01 9.54 -13.37
C LYS A 59 -3.86 8.51 -12.62
N ALA A 60 -3.84 7.26 -13.08
CA ALA A 60 -4.59 6.19 -12.44
C ALA A 60 -4.06 5.90 -11.03
N MET A 61 -2.73 5.90 -10.86
CA MET A 61 -2.08 5.70 -9.57
C MET A 61 -2.30 6.86 -8.61
N GLU A 62 -2.22 8.11 -9.09
CA GLU A 62 -2.53 9.30 -8.29
C GLU A 62 -3.98 9.25 -7.78
N SER A 63 -4.93 8.94 -8.66
CA SER A 63 -6.33 8.80 -8.28
C SER A 63 -6.55 7.73 -7.21
N ALA A 64 -5.89 6.57 -7.36
CA ALA A 64 -5.96 5.50 -6.37
C ALA A 64 -5.25 5.89 -5.06
N PHE A 65 -4.13 6.60 -5.13
CA PHE A 65 -3.39 7.07 -3.96
C PHE A 65 -4.18 8.11 -3.17
N GLU A 66 -4.85 9.06 -3.83
CA GLU A 66 -5.69 10.05 -3.16
C GLU A 66 -6.73 9.40 -2.23
N SER A 67 -7.26 8.24 -2.62
CA SER A 67 -8.25 7.51 -1.83
C SER A 67 -7.68 6.93 -0.52
N VAL A 68 -6.39 6.69 -0.44
CA VAL A 68 -5.71 6.17 0.76
C VAL A 68 -4.90 7.23 1.49
N ARG A 69 -4.56 8.33 0.83
CA ARG A 69 -3.75 9.43 1.39
C ARG A 69 -4.29 9.97 2.70
N ALA A 70 -5.62 10.07 2.81
CA ALA A 70 -6.28 10.53 4.04
C ALA A 70 -6.03 9.62 5.25
N ALA A 71 -5.71 8.35 5.03
CA ALA A 71 -5.41 7.38 6.08
C ALA A 71 -3.93 7.39 6.51
N LEU A 72 -3.05 8.08 5.79
CA LEU A 72 -1.64 8.16 6.13
C LEU A 72 -1.41 9.15 7.28
N PRO A 73 -0.62 8.80 8.31
CA PRO A 73 -0.38 9.67 9.44
C PRO A 73 0.45 10.90 9.06
N ALA A 74 0.17 12.04 9.72
CA ALA A 74 0.88 13.29 9.54
C ALA A 74 2.22 13.29 10.31
N VAL A 75 3.17 12.44 9.92
CA VAL A 75 4.51 12.33 10.49
C VAL A 75 5.57 12.70 9.46
N THR A 76 6.75 13.17 9.91
CA THR A 76 7.76 13.73 8.98
C THR A 76 8.54 12.65 8.22
N ALA A 77 8.79 11.51 8.84
CA ALA A 77 9.65 10.45 8.29
C ALA A 77 9.12 9.08 8.71
N PRO A 78 7.99 8.62 8.15
CA PRO A 78 7.37 7.38 8.58
C PRO A 78 8.16 6.15 8.17
N SER A 79 8.04 5.11 9.01
CA SER A 79 8.35 3.73 8.64
C SER A 79 7.09 3.07 8.10
N ILE A 80 7.16 2.53 6.89
CA ILE A 80 6.03 1.98 6.14
C ILE A 80 6.32 0.54 5.78
N VAL A 81 5.42 -0.36 6.13
CA VAL A 81 5.46 -1.79 5.80
C VAL A 81 4.30 -2.09 4.86
N ASP A 82 4.58 -2.54 3.64
CA ASP A 82 3.56 -2.91 2.64
C ASP A 82 3.53 -4.43 2.46
N ILE A 83 2.48 -5.06 2.96
CA ILE A 83 2.31 -6.52 2.92
C ILE A 83 1.58 -6.93 1.64
N GLY A 84 2.28 -7.67 0.78
CA GLY A 84 1.84 -8.02 -0.56
C GLY A 84 1.98 -6.85 -1.53
N CYS A 85 3.13 -6.19 -1.47
CA CYS A 85 3.43 -4.99 -2.24
C CYS A 85 3.50 -5.21 -3.76
N GLY A 86 3.61 -6.45 -4.23
CA GLY A 86 3.79 -6.78 -5.64
C GLY A 86 5.07 -6.16 -6.21
N ILE A 87 4.91 -5.17 -7.08
CA ILE A 87 6.03 -4.38 -7.63
C ILE A 87 6.18 -3.02 -6.95
N GLY A 88 5.49 -2.77 -5.85
CA GLY A 88 5.70 -1.59 -5.00
C GLY A 88 5.43 -0.23 -5.65
N ILE A 89 4.58 -0.17 -6.67
CA ILE A 89 4.38 1.05 -7.47
C ILE A 89 3.86 2.25 -6.66
N TYR A 90 3.09 2.02 -5.59
CA TYR A 90 2.61 3.07 -4.70
C TYR A 90 3.72 3.76 -3.90
N HIS A 91 4.86 3.10 -3.71
CA HIS A 91 5.94 3.63 -2.87
C HIS A 91 6.57 4.89 -3.45
N ALA A 92 6.56 5.07 -4.77
CA ALA A 92 6.99 6.32 -5.40
C ALA A 92 6.10 7.50 -4.96
N LEU A 93 4.77 7.32 -4.97
CA LEU A 93 3.81 8.34 -4.54
C LEU A 93 3.88 8.60 -3.04
N ILE A 94 4.02 7.56 -2.23
CA ILE A 94 4.18 7.67 -0.77
C ILE A 94 5.48 8.40 -0.44
N SER A 95 6.59 8.07 -1.10
CA SER A 95 7.87 8.76 -0.91
C SER A 95 7.76 10.24 -1.25
N ALA A 96 7.12 10.58 -2.36
CA ALA A 96 6.88 11.97 -2.75
C ALA A 96 6.01 12.71 -1.71
N HIS A 97 4.95 12.06 -1.20
CA HIS A 97 4.10 12.60 -0.14
C HIS A 97 4.89 12.98 1.12
N TYR A 98 5.85 12.15 1.52
CA TYR A 98 6.72 12.39 2.68
C TYR A 98 8.05 13.06 2.33
N SER A 99 8.15 13.69 1.16
CA SER A 99 9.35 14.42 0.70
C SER A 99 10.63 13.58 0.71
N GLY A 100 10.52 12.30 0.35
CA GLY A 100 11.64 11.36 0.27
C GLY A 100 12.20 10.88 1.61
N LYS A 101 11.52 11.17 2.73
CA LYS A 101 12.04 10.87 4.09
C LYS A 101 11.52 9.56 4.68
N SER A 102 10.56 8.90 4.03
CA SER A 102 9.97 7.63 4.50
C SER A 102 10.93 6.44 4.35
N GLN A 103 10.88 5.51 5.29
CA GLN A 103 11.48 4.18 5.17
C GLN A 103 10.43 3.21 4.63
N HIS A 104 10.81 2.35 3.68
CA HIS A 104 9.92 1.44 2.99
C HIS A 104 10.36 -0.01 3.14
N PHE A 105 9.51 -0.82 3.75
CA PHE A 105 9.68 -2.26 3.86
C PHE A 105 8.62 -2.95 2.99
N LEU A 106 9.06 -3.48 1.87
CA LEU A 106 8.22 -4.14 0.89
C LEU A 106 8.20 -5.63 1.17
N VAL A 107 7.06 -6.11 1.66
CA VAL A 107 6.88 -7.50 2.07
C VAL A 107 6.16 -8.25 0.97
N ASP A 108 6.86 -9.15 0.27
CA ASP A 108 6.25 -10.03 -0.71
C ASP A 108 7.09 -11.31 -0.88
N ARG A 109 6.57 -12.27 -1.66
CA ARG A 109 7.32 -13.48 -1.96
C ARG A 109 8.45 -13.19 -2.93
N SER A 110 9.60 -13.83 -2.73
CA SER A 110 10.66 -13.83 -3.73
C SER A 110 10.27 -14.77 -4.90
N ALA A 111 10.84 -14.50 -6.08
CA ALA A 111 10.63 -15.36 -7.25
C ALA A 111 10.95 -16.84 -6.97
N ASN A 112 11.91 -17.12 -6.09
CA ASN A 112 12.32 -18.47 -5.69
C ASN A 112 11.30 -19.19 -4.80
N GLN A 113 10.26 -18.50 -4.30
CA GLN A 113 9.19 -19.08 -3.48
C GLN A 113 7.91 -19.37 -4.28
N ILE A 114 7.91 -19.07 -5.57
CA ILE A 114 6.76 -19.30 -6.46
C ILE A 114 6.44 -20.80 -6.58
N ASP A 115 7.44 -21.67 -6.47
CA ASP A 115 7.30 -23.13 -6.54
C ASP A 115 7.10 -23.79 -5.16
N ALA A 116 7.00 -23.01 -4.08
CA ALA A 116 6.69 -23.58 -2.76
C ALA A 116 5.30 -24.24 -2.80
N PRO A 117 5.14 -25.44 -2.21
CA PRO A 117 3.85 -26.12 -2.20
C PRO A 117 2.77 -25.21 -1.60
N GLU A 118 1.58 -25.25 -2.19
CA GLU A 118 0.43 -24.48 -1.72
C GLU A 118 0.24 -24.71 -0.23
N THR A 119 0.26 -23.64 0.54
CA THR A 119 -0.12 -23.73 1.93
C THR A 119 -1.60 -24.11 2.03
N ARG A 120 -1.97 -24.83 3.11
CA ARG A 120 -3.36 -25.23 3.37
C ARG A 120 -4.32 -24.04 3.33
N GLU A 121 -3.85 -22.86 3.71
CA GLU A 121 -4.56 -21.59 3.70
C GLU A 121 -4.86 -21.07 2.30
N HIS A 122 -3.93 -21.20 1.35
CA HIS A 122 -4.17 -20.84 -0.06
C HIS A 122 -5.27 -21.69 -0.68
N ARG A 123 -5.32 -22.97 -0.37
CA ARG A 123 -6.39 -23.89 -0.85
C ARG A 123 -7.73 -23.54 -0.25
N HIS A 124 -7.78 -23.21 1.03
CA HIS A 124 -9.00 -22.79 1.71
C HIS A 124 -9.58 -21.51 1.11
N PHE A 125 -8.74 -20.51 0.84
CA PHE A 125 -9.17 -19.24 0.28
C PHE A 125 -9.65 -19.35 -1.17
N ALA A 126 -8.98 -20.18 -1.97
CA ALA A 126 -9.42 -20.51 -3.33
C ALA A 126 -10.75 -21.25 -3.36
N ALA A 127 -11.01 -22.15 -2.41
CA ALA A 127 -12.26 -22.89 -2.28
C ALA A 127 -13.45 -22.00 -1.87
N HIS A 128 -13.21 -20.89 -1.16
CA HIS A 128 -14.24 -19.96 -0.67
C HIS A 128 -14.44 -18.73 -1.57
N GLY A 129 -14.14 -18.83 -2.86
CA GLY A 129 -14.39 -17.76 -3.83
C GLY A 129 -13.24 -16.76 -4.00
N GLY A 130 -12.04 -17.13 -3.58
CA GLY A 130 -10.81 -16.43 -3.97
C GLY A 130 -10.69 -16.34 -5.49
N TYR A 131 -10.18 -15.21 -6.00
CA TYR A 131 -10.15 -14.91 -7.44
C TYR A 131 -9.31 -15.88 -8.27
N HIS A 132 -8.54 -16.78 -7.67
CA HIS A 132 -7.60 -17.63 -8.38
C HIS A 132 -7.76 -19.09 -8.00
N LYS A 133 -8.20 -19.87 -8.96
CA LYS A 133 -8.35 -21.34 -8.85
C LYS A 133 -7.02 -22.11 -8.89
N SER A 134 -5.87 -21.42 -9.05
CA SER A 134 -4.55 -22.07 -9.06
C SER A 134 -3.49 -21.21 -8.37
N ALA A 135 -2.60 -21.82 -7.60
CA ALA A 135 -1.46 -21.20 -6.94
C ALA A 135 -0.53 -20.46 -7.90
N LYS A 136 -0.39 -20.94 -9.12
CA LYS A 136 0.42 -20.32 -10.17
C LYS A 136 -0.04 -18.91 -10.53
N SER A 137 -1.31 -18.55 -10.24
CA SER A 137 -1.84 -17.24 -10.59
C SER A 137 -1.62 -16.17 -9.51
N VAL A 138 -1.33 -16.52 -8.27
CA VAL A 138 -1.18 -15.57 -7.15
C VAL A 138 0.23 -14.98 -7.09
N ALA A 139 1.23 -15.73 -7.53
CA ALA A 139 2.65 -15.33 -7.40
C ALA A 139 3.16 -14.40 -8.51
N PHE A 140 2.38 -14.14 -9.56
CA PHE A 140 2.89 -13.47 -10.76
C PHE A 140 2.96 -11.94 -10.68
N TYR A 141 2.64 -11.34 -9.55
CA TYR A 141 2.75 -9.89 -9.32
C TYR A 141 3.99 -9.49 -8.57
N SER A 142 4.67 -10.46 -7.95
CA SER A 142 5.80 -10.20 -7.10
C SER A 142 7.10 -10.31 -7.86
N SER A 143 7.88 -9.24 -7.86
CA SER A 143 9.22 -9.23 -8.42
C SER A 143 10.04 -8.16 -7.70
N GLU A 144 10.96 -8.61 -6.83
CA GLU A 144 11.91 -7.70 -6.17
C GLU A 144 12.68 -6.86 -7.18
N HIS A 145 13.13 -7.48 -8.29
CA HIS A 145 13.84 -6.78 -9.35
C HIS A 145 12.98 -5.65 -9.93
N CYS A 146 11.73 -5.92 -10.30
CA CYS A 146 10.85 -4.89 -10.86
C CYS A 146 10.45 -3.83 -9.83
N ALA A 147 10.22 -4.21 -8.58
CA ALA A 147 9.94 -3.28 -7.50
C ALA A 147 11.13 -2.33 -7.27
N ARG A 148 12.34 -2.86 -7.28
CA ARG A 148 13.58 -2.11 -7.14
C ARG A 148 13.79 -1.15 -8.32
N THR A 149 13.62 -1.62 -9.55
CA THR A 149 13.72 -0.80 -10.76
C THR A 149 12.73 0.37 -10.70
N ILE A 150 11.44 0.09 -10.47
CA ILE A 150 10.42 1.14 -10.40
C ILE A 150 10.70 2.12 -9.26
N ALA A 151 11.09 1.64 -8.07
CA ALA A 151 11.40 2.50 -6.95
C ALA A 151 12.53 3.48 -7.27
N PHE A 152 13.65 2.99 -7.77
CA PHE A 152 14.84 3.82 -8.00
C PHE A 152 14.72 4.72 -9.21
N ASP A 153 14.06 4.27 -10.29
CA ASP A 153 13.76 5.09 -11.46
C ASP A 153 12.83 6.26 -11.12
N ASN A 154 12.08 6.14 -10.02
CA ASN A 154 11.22 7.20 -9.47
C ASN A 154 11.85 7.93 -8.26
N GLY A 155 13.15 7.80 -8.06
CA GLY A 155 13.91 8.59 -7.10
C GLY A 155 13.82 8.15 -5.64
N LEU A 156 13.40 6.91 -5.37
CA LEU A 156 13.51 6.38 -4.00
C LEU A 156 14.98 6.15 -3.65
N ASP A 157 15.36 6.60 -2.47
CA ASP A 157 16.69 6.36 -1.92
C ASP A 157 16.85 4.86 -1.58
N SER A 158 17.88 4.23 -2.16
CA SER A 158 18.17 2.81 -1.95
C SER A 158 18.44 2.44 -0.48
N THR A 159 18.90 3.38 0.33
CA THR A 159 19.12 3.18 1.78
C THR A 159 17.82 3.15 2.58
N ARG A 160 16.72 3.57 1.98
CA ARG A 160 15.38 3.64 2.59
C ARG A 160 14.41 2.59 2.04
N TRP A 161 14.88 1.71 1.18
CA TRP A 161 14.08 0.69 0.53
C TRP A 161 14.59 -0.72 0.90
N HIS A 162 13.71 -1.55 1.43
CA HIS A 162 14.05 -2.87 1.94
C HIS A 162 13.04 -3.90 1.45
N TRP A 163 13.54 -4.98 0.84
CA TRP A 163 12.72 -6.13 0.49
C TRP A 163 12.70 -7.13 1.64
N VAL A 164 11.52 -7.63 1.99
CA VAL A 164 11.30 -8.57 3.08
C VAL A 164 10.51 -9.76 2.55
N ASN A 165 11.02 -10.96 2.74
CA ASN A 165 10.28 -12.17 2.37
C ASN A 165 9.01 -12.32 3.21
N ALA A 166 7.88 -12.59 2.54
CA ALA A 166 6.54 -12.62 3.12
C ALA A 166 6.31 -13.83 4.03
N THR A 167 6.70 -13.69 5.29
CA THR A 167 6.32 -14.57 6.40
C THR A 167 5.92 -13.74 7.61
N GLU A 168 5.03 -14.26 8.45
CA GLU A 168 4.66 -13.58 9.70
C GLU A 168 5.89 -13.31 10.58
N ALA A 169 6.81 -14.27 10.66
CA ALA A 169 8.04 -14.14 11.44
C ALA A 169 8.92 -12.97 10.95
N ASN A 170 9.09 -12.83 9.63
CA ASN A 170 9.88 -11.74 9.06
C ASN A 170 9.22 -10.37 9.25
N VAL A 171 7.88 -10.29 9.14
CA VAL A 171 7.16 -9.06 9.46
C VAL A 171 7.35 -8.70 10.92
N ARG A 172 7.20 -9.65 11.83
CA ARG A 172 7.40 -9.45 13.28
C ARG A 172 8.84 -9.03 13.62
N ALA A 173 9.82 -9.54 12.88
CA ALA A 173 11.25 -9.21 13.07
C ALA A 173 11.61 -7.75 12.72
N LEU A 174 10.71 -6.99 12.09
CA LEU A 174 10.89 -5.55 11.86
C LEU A 174 10.89 -4.72 13.16
N GLY A 175 10.48 -5.31 14.27
CA GLY A 175 10.59 -4.73 15.59
C GLY A 175 9.27 -4.22 16.17
N THR A 176 9.12 -4.37 17.48
CA THR A 176 7.89 -3.97 18.19
C THR A 176 7.75 -2.45 18.19
N ALA A 177 6.52 -1.97 17.93
CA ALA A 177 6.17 -0.55 17.94
C ALA A 177 7.10 0.35 17.09
N SER A 178 7.63 -0.19 15.99
CA SER A 178 8.63 0.47 15.14
C SER A 178 8.04 1.13 13.89
N THR A 179 6.80 0.78 13.54
CA THR A 179 6.19 1.10 12.24
C THR A 179 5.06 2.11 12.39
N ASP A 180 5.07 3.14 11.56
CA ASP A 180 4.02 4.16 11.53
C ASP A 180 2.85 3.75 10.64
N VAL A 181 3.12 3.02 9.55
CA VAL A 181 2.09 2.53 8.61
C VAL A 181 2.34 1.08 8.26
N VAL A 182 1.36 0.23 8.49
CA VAL A 182 1.26 -1.06 7.82
C VAL A 182 0.18 -0.93 6.77
N MET A 183 0.49 -1.31 5.53
CA MET A 183 -0.50 -1.25 4.45
C MET A 183 -0.58 -2.56 3.69
N SER A 184 -1.74 -2.79 3.08
CA SER A 184 -1.94 -3.87 2.11
C SER A 184 -3.10 -3.53 1.18
N LEU A 185 -2.78 -3.13 -0.04
CA LEU A 185 -3.78 -2.73 -1.02
C LEU A 185 -4.00 -3.87 -2.01
N LEU A 186 -5.19 -4.50 -1.95
CA LEU A 186 -5.62 -5.63 -2.81
C LEU A 186 -4.74 -6.90 -2.68
N SER A 187 -4.12 -7.15 -1.53
CA SER A 187 -3.33 -8.34 -1.27
C SER A 187 -3.77 -9.06 0.01
N TRP A 188 -3.12 -8.80 1.15
CA TRP A 188 -3.52 -9.35 2.43
C TRP A 188 -4.91 -8.83 2.85
N GLY A 189 -5.80 -9.70 3.31
CA GLY A 189 -7.21 -9.37 3.55
C GLY A 189 -8.08 -9.39 2.29
N PHE A 190 -7.47 -9.40 1.10
CA PHE A 190 -8.16 -9.57 -0.17
C PHE A 190 -7.93 -10.96 -0.78
N HIS A 191 -6.69 -11.43 -0.86
CA HIS A 191 -6.30 -12.75 -1.36
C HIS A 191 -6.00 -13.76 -0.26
N TYR A 192 -5.68 -13.28 0.95
CA TYR A 192 -5.35 -14.08 2.13
C TYR A 192 -6.21 -13.66 3.32
N PRO A 193 -6.52 -14.58 4.26
CA PRO A 193 -7.21 -14.22 5.50
C PRO A 193 -6.47 -13.14 6.27
N VAL A 194 -7.20 -12.25 6.94
CA VAL A 194 -6.59 -11.19 7.76
C VAL A 194 -5.75 -11.77 8.90
N ALA A 195 -6.11 -12.95 9.41
CA ALA A 195 -5.39 -13.67 10.45
C ALA A 195 -3.92 -13.95 10.10
N THR A 196 -3.58 -14.03 8.79
CA THR A 196 -2.22 -14.38 8.32
C THR A 196 -1.14 -13.44 8.86
N TYR A 197 -1.42 -12.15 8.98
CA TYR A 197 -0.43 -11.16 9.44
C TYR A 197 -0.96 -10.22 10.54
N ALA A 198 -2.21 -10.37 10.98
CA ALA A 198 -2.82 -9.42 11.91
C ALA A 198 -2.05 -9.30 13.24
N ALA A 199 -1.60 -10.41 13.81
CA ALA A 199 -0.81 -10.41 15.04
C ALA A 199 0.54 -9.74 14.85
N ALA A 200 1.24 -9.99 13.73
CA ALA A 200 2.50 -9.34 13.41
C ALA A 200 2.32 -7.84 13.15
N ALA A 201 1.33 -7.46 12.33
CA ALA A 201 1.01 -6.07 12.05
C ALA A 201 0.72 -5.28 13.34
N ARG A 202 -0.09 -5.87 14.24
CA ARG A 202 -0.36 -5.26 15.55
C ARG A 202 0.91 -5.06 16.38
N ALA A 203 1.79 -6.05 16.40
CA ALA A 203 3.01 -6.00 17.21
C ALA A 203 4.00 -4.92 16.73
N ILE A 204 4.11 -4.71 15.40
CA ILE A 204 5.05 -3.73 14.84
C ILE A 204 4.50 -2.31 14.80
N LEU A 205 3.18 -2.12 14.77
CA LEU A 205 2.56 -0.79 14.73
C LEU A 205 2.82 0.00 16.01
N ARG A 206 3.12 1.28 15.86
CA ARG A 206 3.21 2.22 16.99
C ARG A 206 1.83 2.37 17.63
N PRO A 207 1.72 2.19 18.95
CA PRO A 207 0.47 2.42 19.66
C PRO A 207 -0.07 3.83 19.41
N ARG A 208 -1.38 3.97 19.29
CA ARG A 208 -2.13 5.23 19.09
C ARG A 208 -1.87 5.97 17.78
N THR A 209 -0.63 6.05 17.33
CA THR A 209 -0.24 6.85 16.14
C THR A 209 -0.12 6.01 14.88
N GLY A 210 0.26 4.74 14.99
CA GLY A 210 0.38 3.83 13.86
C GLY A 210 -0.96 3.54 13.19
N ARG A 211 -0.95 3.32 11.89
CA ARG A 211 -2.13 3.01 11.08
C ARG A 211 -1.94 1.74 10.27
N LEU A 212 -2.91 0.85 10.34
CA LEU A 212 -3.09 -0.24 9.38
C LEU A 212 -4.06 0.25 8.30
N VAL A 213 -3.61 0.35 7.06
CA VAL A 213 -4.43 0.75 5.90
C VAL A 213 -4.53 -0.44 4.96
N MET A 214 -5.72 -0.99 4.79
CA MET A 214 -5.86 -2.18 3.95
C MET A 214 -7.17 -2.25 3.18
N THR A 215 -7.14 -2.93 2.05
CA THR A 215 -8.32 -3.26 1.26
C THR A 215 -8.84 -4.64 1.62
N LEU A 216 -10.10 -4.71 2.02
CA LEU A 216 -10.80 -5.94 2.41
C LEU A 216 -11.85 -6.32 1.37
N ARG A 217 -12.13 -7.60 1.21
CA ARG A 217 -13.29 -8.06 0.45
C ARG A 217 -14.58 -7.65 1.16
N ALA A 218 -15.57 -7.22 0.39
CA ALA A 218 -16.85 -6.76 0.92
C ALA A 218 -17.55 -7.78 1.84
N ASN A 219 -17.44 -9.06 1.52
CA ASN A 219 -18.12 -10.15 2.25
C ASN A 219 -17.19 -10.98 3.14
N SER A 220 -15.96 -10.51 3.42
CA SER A 220 -14.99 -11.28 4.21
C SER A 220 -15.17 -11.17 5.72
N GLY A 221 -15.82 -10.09 6.19
CA GLY A 221 -15.87 -9.77 7.63
C GLY A 221 -14.50 -9.44 8.23
N GLY A 222 -13.51 -9.11 7.39
CA GLY A 222 -12.12 -8.92 7.81
C GLY A 222 -11.93 -7.78 8.80
N ASP A 223 -12.70 -6.69 8.70
CA ASP A 223 -12.72 -5.59 9.67
C ASP A 223 -13.18 -6.08 11.06
N LYS A 224 -14.25 -6.87 11.12
CA LYS A 224 -14.72 -7.45 12.38
C LYS A 224 -13.71 -8.42 13.01
N THR A 225 -13.07 -9.26 12.19
CA THR A 225 -11.99 -10.14 12.65
C THR A 225 -10.84 -9.33 13.24
N LEU A 226 -10.38 -8.26 12.56
CA LEU A 226 -9.34 -7.37 13.06
C LEU A 226 -9.73 -6.75 14.41
N GLU A 227 -10.97 -6.32 14.56
CA GLU A 227 -11.45 -5.70 15.80
C GLU A 227 -11.59 -6.71 16.94
N GLN A 228 -12.29 -7.82 16.71
CA GLN A 228 -12.67 -8.77 17.75
C GLN A 228 -11.53 -9.68 18.20
N GLU A 229 -10.70 -10.12 17.26
CA GLU A 229 -9.65 -11.11 17.56
C GLU A 229 -8.28 -10.46 17.78
N TYR A 230 -8.02 -9.31 17.14
CA TYR A 230 -6.71 -8.66 17.17
C TYR A 230 -6.72 -7.28 17.85
N GLY A 231 -7.88 -6.78 18.29
CA GLY A 231 -7.99 -5.55 19.07
C GLY A 231 -7.62 -4.29 18.28
N PHE A 232 -7.84 -4.28 16.96
CA PHE A 232 -7.81 -3.07 16.18
C PHE A 232 -9.09 -2.26 16.34
N LYS A 233 -9.03 -0.97 16.03
CA LYS A 233 -10.19 -0.10 15.84
C LYS A 233 -10.20 0.35 14.40
N CYS A 234 -11.15 -0.11 13.61
CA CYS A 234 -11.20 0.09 12.17
C CYS A 234 -12.28 1.11 11.77
N ALA A 235 -11.98 1.96 10.80
CA ALA A 235 -12.92 2.90 10.20
C ALA A 235 -12.81 2.85 8.67
N ARG A 236 -13.93 3.06 7.99
CA ARG A 236 -14.02 3.20 6.53
C ARG A 236 -13.92 4.64 6.07
N SER A 237 -13.80 5.57 7.00
CA SER A 237 -13.60 6.99 6.76
C SER A 237 -12.54 7.55 7.71
N VAL A 238 -11.84 8.59 7.27
CA VAL A 238 -10.86 9.31 8.06
C VAL A 238 -11.13 10.81 7.90
N ASP A 239 -11.26 11.52 9.02
CA ASP A 239 -11.59 12.96 9.04
C ASP A 239 -12.81 13.31 8.18
N GLY A 240 -13.86 12.47 8.21
CA GLY A 240 -15.10 12.66 7.45
C GLY A 240 -14.98 12.33 5.95
N ARG A 241 -13.84 11.85 5.48
CA ARG A 241 -13.65 11.40 4.10
C ARG A 241 -13.75 9.89 4.03
N GLU A 242 -14.63 9.40 3.18
CA GLU A 242 -14.72 7.96 2.93
C GLU A 242 -13.49 7.45 2.18
N LEU A 243 -13.00 6.30 2.60
CA LEU A 243 -11.92 5.58 1.92
C LEU A 243 -12.49 4.83 0.70
N ALA A 244 -11.61 4.49 -0.24
CA ALA A 244 -12.00 3.83 -1.47
C ALA A 244 -12.78 2.53 -1.23
N ALA A 245 -13.87 2.38 -1.97
CA ALA A 245 -14.72 1.19 -1.93
C ALA A 245 -15.29 0.84 -3.31
N SER A 246 -15.71 -0.40 -3.46
CA SER A 246 -16.48 -0.91 -4.61
C SER A 246 -17.48 -1.97 -4.10
N PRO A 247 -18.40 -2.47 -4.92
CA PRO A 247 -19.27 -3.56 -4.51
C PRO A 247 -18.54 -4.83 -4.05
N GLN A 248 -17.28 -5.00 -4.42
CA GLN A 248 -16.49 -6.20 -4.13
C GLN A 248 -15.47 -6.02 -3.02
N TRP A 249 -15.13 -4.77 -2.66
CA TRP A 249 -14.10 -4.45 -1.68
C TRP A 249 -14.29 -3.06 -1.08
N TYR A 250 -13.66 -2.84 0.05
CA TYR A 250 -13.58 -1.54 0.70
C TYR A 250 -12.24 -1.39 1.41
N THR A 251 -11.80 -0.16 1.58
CA THR A 251 -10.58 0.17 2.33
C THR A 251 -10.95 0.53 3.77
N VAL A 252 -10.12 0.10 4.70
CA VAL A 252 -10.20 0.49 6.12
C VAL A 252 -8.89 1.11 6.57
N SER A 253 -9.00 2.04 7.52
CA SER A 253 -7.90 2.52 8.33
C SER A 253 -8.12 2.08 9.76
N CYS A 254 -7.18 1.32 10.32
CA CYS A 254 -7.28 0.80 11.67
C CYS A 254 -6.14 1.30 12.54
N SER A 255 -6.41 1.52 13.82
CA SER A 255 -5.43 1.85 14.86
C SER A 255 -5.39 0.79 15.94
N VAL A 256 -4.34 0.81 16.77
CA VAL A 256 -4.23 0.03 18.00
C VAL A 256 -4.14 0.98 19.18
N ASP A 257 -4.85 0.70 20.26
CA ASP A 257 -4.86 1.57 21.46
C ASP A 257 -3.73 1.09 22.30
N THR A 258 -3.02 0.56 22.64
CA THR A 258 -1.99 0.05 23.59
C THR A 258 -1.88 -1.50 23.67
#